data_920fa56440b12571dc1f9e1bc41891b6
#
_entry.id   920fa56440b12571dc1f9e1bc41891b6
#
_cell.length_a   1.000
_cell.length_b   1.000
_cell.length_c   1.000
_cell.angle_alpha   90.00
_cell.angle_beta   90.00
_cell.angle_gamma   90.00
#
_symmetry.space_group_name_H-M   'P 1'
#
loop_
_entity.id
_entity.type
_entity.pdbx_description
1 polymer ?
#
loop_
_entity_poly.entity_id
_entity_poly.type
_entity_poly.pdbx_seq_one_letter_code
_entity_poly.pdbx_strand_id
1 'polypeptide(L)'
;MTRARTLLAWGVHLYTALGLAIAGVVAVLIVRGDPTSLRSALLLLLAATVIDATDGTLARAVEVKRVLPGFDGRRLDDITDFHTYTSLPLLLVWRSGVLRPEQTPWLLVPLLASAYGFSQAHAKTEDGYFRGFPSYWNVVALYLHFLRPPPGVALAVLLGLAVLTFVPSRYLYPSQPGTLNRVTAALAALWAA
;
A
#
# COMPACT_ATOMS: atom_id res chain seq x y z
N MET A 1 -28.49 -10.36 -17.22
CA MET A 1 -27.61 -9.22 -16.85
C MET A 1 -27.37 -8.35 -18.06
N THR A 2 -27.41 -7.02 -17.94
CA THR A 2 -27.22 -6.12 -19.09
C THR A 2 -25.72 -6.00 -19.41
N ARG A 3 -25.39 -5.92 -20.71
CA ARG A 3 -23.99 -5.70 -21.19
C ARG A 3 -23.34 -4.49 -20.51
N ALA A 4 -24.10 -3.44 -20.23
CA ALA A 4 -23.61 -2.25 -19.55
C ALA A 4 -23.09 -2.53 -18.12
N ARG A 5 -23.81 -3.35 -17.32
CA ARG A 5 -23.34 -3.74 -15.98
C ARG A 5 -22.04 -4.55 -16.01
N THR A 6 -21.93 -5.45 -16.99
CA THR A 6 -20.70 -6.24 -17.17
C THR A 6 -19.53 -5.35 -17.55
N LEU A 7 -19.70 -4.37 -18.44
CA LEU A 7 -18.66 -3.40 -18.80
C LEU A 7 -18.25 -2.52 -17.61
N LEU A 8 -19.20 -2.06 -16.82
CA LEU A 8 -18.91 -1.28 -15.61
C LEU A 8 -18.10 -2.11 -14.60
N ALA A 9 -18.45 -3.38 -14.39
CA ALA A 9 -17.72 -4.26 -13.48
C ALA A 9 -16.27 -4.51 -13.96
N TRP A 10 -16.06 -4.72 -15.26
CA TRP A 10 -14.71 -4.78 -15.84
C TRP A 10 -13.96 -3.45 -15.74
N GLY A 11 -14.66 -2.32 -15.87
CA GLY A 11 -14.10 -0.98 -15.65
C GLY A 11 -13.54 -0.80 -14.23
N VAL A 12 -14.24 -1.33 -13.21
CA VAL A 12 -13.75 -1.32 -11.83
C VAL A 12 -12.50 -2.16 -11.68
N HIS A 13 -12.45 -3.37 -12.23
CA HIS A 13 -11.23 -4.20 -12.18
C HIS A 13 -10.06 -3.54 -12.93
N LEU A 14 -10.33 -2.88 -14.06
CA LEU A 14 -9.30 -2.12 -14.76
C LEU A 14 -8.80 -0.95 -13.92
N TYR A 15 -9.70 -0.27 -13.18
CA TYR A 15 -9.32 0.80 -12.27
C TYR A 15 -8.37 0.31 -11.16
N THR A 16 -8.68 -0.81 -10.48
CA THR A 16 -7.76 -1.46 -9.54
C THR A 16 -6.42 -1.81 -10.22
N ALA A 17 -6.47 -2.38 -11.44
CA ALA A 17 -5.28 -2.74 -12.20
C ALA A 17 -4.41 -1.54 -12.61
N LEU A 18 -4.95 -0.30 -12.67
CA LEU A 18 -4.13 0.91 -12.87
C LEU A 18 -3.10 1.07 -11.74
N GLY A 19 -3.38 0.64 -10.52
CA GLY A 19 -2.40 0.59 -9.45
C GLY A 19 -1.17 -0.25 -9.83
N LEU A 20 -1.37 -1.38 -10.50
CA LEU A 20 -0.26 -2.21 -10.99
C LEU A 20 0.49 -1.56 -12.17
N ALA A 21 -0.21 -0.82 -13.04
CA ALA A 21 0.45 -0.03 -14.08
C ALA A 21 1.34 1.07 -13.48
N ILE A 22 0.84 1.77 -12.45
CA ILE A 22 1.62 2.73 -11.67
C ILE A 22 2.83 2.03 -11.05
N ALA A 23 2.65 0.85 -10.45
CA ALA A 23 3.74 0.05 -9.87
C ALA A 23 4.85 -0.22 -10.91
N GLY A 24 4.49 -0.57 -12.15
CA GLY A 24 5.45 -0.74 -13.24
C GLY A 24 6.27 0.53 -13.54
N VAL A 25 5.60 1.68 -13.60
CA VAL A 25 6.29 2.98 -13.79
C VAL A 25 7.19 3.30 -12.60
N VAL A 26 6.71 3.08 -11.36
CA VAL A 26 7.49 3.26 -10.14
C VAL A 26 8.76 2.41 -10.15
N ALA A 27 8.67 1.15 -10.57
CA ALA A 27 9.83 0.27 -10.69
C ALA A 27 10.91 0.85 -11.62
N VAL A 28 10.50 1.36 -12.79
CA VAL A 28 11.41 2.03 -13.75
C VAL A 28 12.07 3.26 -13.13
N LEU A 29 11.31 4.10 -12.42
CA LEU A 29 11.82 5.30 -11.75
C LEU A 29 12.81 4.95 -10.64
N ILE A 30 12.55 3.90 -9.85
CA ILE A 30 13.47 3.40 -8.82
C ILE A 30 14.79 2.91 -9.45
N VAL A 31 14.71 2.19 -10.58
CA VAL A 31 15.91 1.73 -11.32
C VAL A 31 16.75 2.91 -11.80
N ARG A 32 16.14 3.97 -12.33
CA ARG A 32 16.84 5.22 -12.70
C ARG A 32 17.57 5.81 -11.50
N GLY A 33 16.90 5.94 -10.36
CA GLY A 33 17.49 6.27 -9.08
C GLY A 33 18.03 7.68 -8.91
N ASP A 34 17.80 8.58 -9.86
CA ASP A 34 18.09 9.99 -9.68
C ASP A 34 17.06 10.65 -8.73
N PRO A 35 17.41 11.79 -8.09
CA PRO A 35 16.53 12.41 -7.07
C PRO A 35 15.13 12.75 -7.59
N THR A 36 15.01 13.17 -8.86
CA THR A 36 13.72 13.52 -9.46
C THR A 36 12.87 12.27 -9.70
N SER A 37 13.48 11.20 -10.21
CA SER A 37 12.81 9.90 -10.40
C SER A 37 12.33 9.32 -9.07
N LEU A 38 13.14 9.38 -8.00
CA LEU A 38 12.72 8.87 -6.68
C LEU A 38 11.56 9.68 -6.08
N ARG A 39 11.56 11.01 -6.23
CA ARG A 39 10.42 11.85 -5.83
C ARG A 39 9.16 11.51 -6.63
N SER A 40 9.29 11.36 -7.94
CA SER A 40 8.16 10.99 -8.80
C SER A 40 7.61 9.60 -8.42
N ALA A 41 8.49 8.64 -8.08
CA ALA A 41 8.09 7.32 -7.59
C ALA A 41 7.26 7.41 -6.30
N LEU A 42 7.67 8.26 -5.34
CA LEU A 42 6.90 8.50 -4.11
C LEU A 42 5.52 9.10 -4.39
N LEU A 43 5.43 10.09 -5.27
CA LEU A 43 4.16 10.72 -5.65
C LEU A 43 3.22 9.71 -6.34
N LEU A 44 3.76 8.85 -7.19
CA LEU A 44 2.99 7.79 -7.85
C LEU A 44 2.52 6.72 -6.86
N LEU A 45 3.32 6.37 -5.84
CA LEU A 45 2.87 5.49 -4.77
C LEU A 45 1.72 6.09 -3.96
N LEU A 46 1.74 7.42 -3.70
CA LEU A 46 0.62 8.11 -3.08
C LEU A 46 -0.62 8.11 -3.99
N ALA A 47 -0.44 8.29 -5.31
CA ALA A 47 -1.55 8.19 -6.27
C ALA A 47 -2.15 6.76 -6.30
N ALA A 48 -1.31 5.72 -6.22
CA ALA A 48 -1.79 4.34 -6.10
C ALA A 48 -2.62 4.12 -4.83
N THR A 49 -2.24 4.76 -3.70
CA THR A 49 -3.02 4.73 -2.44
C THR A 49 -4.42 5.35 -2.61
N VAL A 50 -4.57 6.37 -3.46
CA VAL A 50 -5.90 6.97 -3.76
C VAL A 50 -6.76 6.00 -4.56
N ILE A 51 -6.17 5.27 -5.50
CA ILE A 51 -6.89 4.23 -6.28
C ILE A 51 -7.39 3.14 -5.33
N ASP A 52 -6.52 2.56 -4.49
CA ASP A 52 -6.86 1.55 -3.49
C ASP A 52 -7.97 2.03 -2.54
N ALA A 53 -7.85 3.25 -1.99
CA ALA A 53 -8.86 3.80 -1.08
C ALA A 53 -10.27 3.91 -1.69
N THR A 54 -10.39 3.95 -3.01
CA THR A 54 -11.65 4.20 -3.72
C THR A 54 -12.20 2.99 -4.47
N ASP A 55 -11.36 2.06 -4.92
CA ASP A 55 -11.77 0.94 -5.78
C ASP A 55 -12.73 -0.04 -5.08
N GLY A 56 -12.49 -0.36 -3.80
CA GLY A 56 -13.41 -1.18 -3.00
C GLY A 56 -14.81 -0.57 -2.87
N THR A 57 -14.92 0.76 -2.84
CA THR A 57 -16.21 1.47 -2.82
C THR A 57 -16.90 1.36 -4.18
N LEU A 58 -16.16 1.54 -5.27
CA LEU A 58 -16.67 1.34 -6.64
C LEU A 58 -17.10 -0.11 -6.86
N ALA A 59 -16.30 -1.08 -6.39
CA ALA A 59 -16.62 -2.50 -6.51
C ALA A 59 -17.93 -2.87 -5.81
N ARG A 60 -18.17 -2.31 -4.62
CA ARG A 60 -19.44 -2.49 -3.89
C ARG A 60 -20.62 -1.83 -4.62
N ALA A 61 -20.45 -0.60 -5.11
CA ALA A 61 -21.50 0.14 -5.82
C ALA A 61 -21.98 -0.57 -7.10
N VAL A 62 -21.06 -1.24 -7.80
CA VAL A 62 -21.36 -1.99 -9.04
C VAL A 62 -21.76 -3.45 -8.76
N GLU A 63 -21.67 -3.92 -7.51
CA GLU A 63 -21.91 -5.33 -7.13
C GLU A 63 -21.00 -6.30 -7.92
N VAL A 64 -19.72 -6.00 -8.06
CA VAL A 64 -18.80 -6.69 -8.96
C VAL A 64 -18.79 -8.21 -8.74
N LYS A 65 -18.80 -8.68 -7.49
CA LYS A 65 -18.85 -10.11 -7.15
C LYS A 65 -20.08 -10.83 -7.72
N ARG A 66 -21.21 -10.12 -7.82
CA ARG A 66 -22.45 -10.66 -8.39
C ARG A 66 -22.43 -10.63 -9.91
N VAL A 67 -21.82 -9.58 -10.48
CA VAL A 67 -21.79 -9.36 -11.94
C VAL A 67 -20.74 -10.23 -12.61
N LEU A 68 -19.58 -10.42 -11.99
CA LEU A 68 -18.43 -11.19 -12.48
C LEU A 68 -17.97 -12.23 -11.44
N PRO A 69 -18.79 -13.26 -11.13
CA PRO A 69 -18.45 -14.22 -10.07
C PRO A 69 -17.22 -15.10 -10.39
N GLY A 70 -16.83 -15.18 -11.65
CA GLY A 70 -15.65 -15.93 -12.09
C GLY A 70 -14.32 -15.17 -12.02
N PHE A 71 -14.34 -13.88 -11.60
CA PHE A 71 -13.14 -13.09 -11.47
C PHE A 71 -12.92 -12.66 -10.01
N ASP A 72 -11.76 -13.01 -9.44
CA ASP A 72 -11.41 -12.66 -8.07
C ASP A 72 -10.74 -11.29 -8.00
N GLY A 73 -11.57 -10.24 -7.90
CA GLY A 73 -11.11 -8.87 -7.76
C GLY A 73 -10.34 -8.61 -6.47
N ARG A 74 -10.62 -9.36 -5.39
CA ARG A 74 -9.87 -9.24 -4.15
C ARG A 74 -8.42 -9.70 -4.31
N ARG A 75 -8.20 -10.79 -5.05
CA ARG A 75 -6.84 -11.27 -5.36
C ARG A 75 -6.08 -10.27 -6.23
N LEU A 76 -6.76 -9.62 -7.19
CA LEU A 76 -6.16 -8.55 -7.98
C LEU A 76 -5.72 -7.38 -7.09
N ASP A 77 -6.57 -6.97 -6.16
CA ASP A 77 -6.33 -5.95 -5.15
C ASP A 77 -5.12 -6.31 -4.27
N ASP A 78 -5.13 -7.49 -3.65
CA ASP A 78 -4.04 -7.97 -2.78
C ASP A 78 -2.67 -8.01 -3.52
N ILE A 79 -2.65 -8.39 -4.81
CA ILE A 79 -1.43 -8.37 -5.64
C ILE A 79 -0.96 -6.94 -5.88
N THR A 80 -1.88 -6.04 -6.26
CA THR A 80 -1.57 -4.64 -6.51
C THR A 80 -1.04 -3.98 -5.25
N ASP A 81 -1.71 -4.19 -4.14
CA ASP A 81 -1.35 -3.64 -2.83
C ASP A 81 0.01 -4.13 -2.36
N PHE A 82 0.31 -5.41 -2.49
CA PHE A 82 1.62 -5.93 -2.11
C PHE A 82 2.76 -5.24 -2.86
N HIS A 83 2.55 -4.87 -4.12
CA HIS A 83 3.53 -4.09 -4.88
C HIS A 83 3.61 -2.64 -4.46
N THR A 84 2.47 -1.96 -4.31
CA THR A 84 2.42 -0.51 -4.06
C THR A 84 2.67 -0.13 -2.60
N TYR A 85 2.35 -1.00 -1.66
CA TYR A 85 2.56 -0.77 -0.22
C TYR A 85 3.81 -1.44 0.33
N THR A 86 4.33 -2.50 -0.30
CA THR A 86 5.42 -3.29 0.27
C THR A 86 6.65 -3.36 -0.64
N SER A 87 6.58 -4.07 -1.76
CA SER A 87 7.77 -4.41 -2.56
C SER A 87 8.49 -3.18 -3.08
N LEU A 88 7.75 -2.28 -3.74
CA LEU A 88 8.33 -1.08 -4.35
C LEU A 88 8.75 -0.03 -3.32
N PRO A 89 7.99 0.24 -2.25
CA PRO A 89 8.45 1.10 -1.17
C PRO A 89 9.75 0.62 -0.52
N LEU A 90 9.88 -0.67 -0.22
CA LEU A 90 11.12 -1.23 0.34
C LEU A 90 12.30 -1.14 -0.66
N LEU A 91 12.04 -1.38 -1.94
CA LEU A 91 13.02 -1.19 -3.01
C LEU A 91 13.44 0.30 -3.13
N LEU A 92 12.50 1.22 -2.95
CA LEU A 92 12.78 2.66 -2.94
C LEU A 92 13.64 3.04 -1.72
N VAL A 93 13.37 2.49 -0.53
CA VAL A 93 14.21 2.69 0.66
C VAL A 93 15.64 2.23 0.38
N TRP A 94 15.81 1.06 -0.22
CA TRP A 94 17.14 0.59 -0.65
C TRP A 94 17.81 1.58 -1.62
N ARG A 95 17.10 1.98 -2.66
CA ARG A 95 17.67 2.81 -3.74
C ARG A 95 17.93 4.25 -3.31
N SER A 96 17.19 4.76 -2.31
CA SER A 96 17.34 6.13 -1.80
C SER A 96 18.60 6.35 -0.93
N GLY A 97 19.33 5.28 -0.60
CA GLY A 97 20.56 5.37 0.21
C GLY A 97 20.30 5.78 1.67
N VAL A 98 19.10 5.57 2.19
CA VAL A 98 18.75 5.80 3.61
C VAL A 98 19.44 4.77 4.52
N LEU A 99 19.66 3.56 4.03
CA LEU A 99 20.40 2.50 4.70
C LEU A 99 21.83 2.42 4.17
N ARG A 100 22.77 1.96 5.01
CA ARG A 100 24.10 1.58 4.56
C ARG A 100 24.03 0.30 3.72
N PRO A 101 25.00 0.06 2.82
CA PRO A 101 25.02 -1.15 1.98
C PRO A 101 24.89 -2.46 2.79
N GLU A 102 25.59 -2.57 3.92
CA GLU A 102 25.57 -3.74 4.81
C GLU A 102 24.26 -3.94 5.55
N GLN A 103 23.41 -2.91 5.61
CA GLN A 103 22.09 -2.96 6.24
C GLN A 103 20.98 -3.36 5.26
N THR A 104 21.21 -3.25 3.94
CA THR A 104 20.19 -3.49 2.94
C THR A 104 19.59 -4.91 2.95
N PRO A 105 20.33 -5.98 3.29
CA PRO A 105 19.73 -7.32 3.40
C PRO A 105 18.63 -7.40 4.46
N TRP A 106 18.66 -6.55 5.48
CA TRP A 106 17.60 -6.51 6.51
C TRP A 106 16.23 -6.09 5.98
N LEU A 107 16.14 -5.51 4.78
CA LEU A 107 14.86 -5.23 4.10
C LEU A 107 14.05 -6.50 3.78
N LEU A 108 14.68 -7.67 3.81
CA LEU A 108 13.97 -8.95 3.71
C LEU A 108 13.06 -9.20 4.91
N VAL A 109 13.37 -8.66 6.08
CA VAL A 109 12.53 -8.84 7.28
C VAL A 109 11.16 -8.17 7.13
N PRO A 110 11.05 -6.86 6.83
CA PRO A 110 9.76 -6.23 6.57
C PRO A 110 9.05 -6.82 5.34
N LEU A 111 9.77 -7.26 4.31
CA LEU A 111 9.16 -7.92 3.16
C LEU A 111 8.46 -9.23 3.55
N LEU A 112 9.15 -10.10 4.31
CA LEU A 112 8.59 -11.38 4.76
C LEU A 112 7.48 -11.17 5.81
N ALA A 113 7.63 -10.21 6.72
CA ALA A 113 6.58 -9.84 7.67
C ALA A 113 5.31 -9.38 6.94
N SER A 114 5.46 -8.60 5.87
CA SER A 114 4.32 -8.15 5.05
C SER A 114 3.66 -9.33 4.32
N ALA A 115 4.43 -10.24 3.76
CA ALA A 115 3.87 -11.45 3.13
C ALA A 115 3.02 -12.25 4.13
N TYR A 116 3.48 -12.38 5.39
CA TYR A 116 2.69 -12.97 6.46
C TYR A 116 1.41 -12.15 6.71
N GLY A 117 1.51 -10.81 6.86
CA GLY A 117 0.37 -9.93 7.12
C GLY A 117 -0.71 -10.02 6.03
N PHE A 118 -0.32 -9.96 4.75
CA PHE A 118 -1.23 -10.10 3.60
C PHE A 118 -1.87 -11.50 3.52
N SER A 119 -1.21 -12.53 4.03
CA SER A 119 -1.72 -13.89 4.04
C SER A 119 -2.67 -14.19 5.21
N GLN A 120 -2.86 -13.26 6.16
CA GLN A 120 -3.73 -13.46 7.31
C GLN A 120 -5.22 -13.35 6.93
N ALA A 121 -5.98 -14.42 7.13
CA ALA A 121 -7.42 -14.45 6.85
C ALA A 121 -8.21 -13.42 7.70
N HIS A 122 -7.71 -13.09 8.90
CA HIS A 122 -8.33 -12.19 9.86
C HIS A 122 -7.51 -10.90 10.08
N ALA A 123 -6.78 -10.44 9.06
CA ALA A 123 -6.01 -9.20 9.12
C ALA A 123 -6.90 -7.97 9.37
N LYS A 124 -8.15 -8.00 8.92
CA LYS A 124 -9.14 -6.95 9.11
C LYS A 124 -10.17 -7.41 10.14
N THR A 125 -10.38 -6.60 11.19
CA THR A 125 -11.38 -6.86 12.23
C THR A 125 -12.76 -6.39 11.79
N GLU A 126 -13.83 -6.96 12.37
CA GLU A 126 -15.22 -6.58 12.07
C GLU A 126 -15.53 -5.12 12.46
N ASP A 127 -14.84 -4.58 13.45
CA ASP A 127 -14.95 -3.21 13.93
C ASP A 127 -14.09 -2.20 13.14
N GLY A 128 -13.52 -2.60 11.99
CA GLY A 128 -12.87 -1.70 11.03
C GLY A 128 -11.44 -1.31 11.37
N TYR A 129 -10.67 -2.21 11.99
CA TYR A 129 -9.25 -2.04 12.25
C TYR A 129 -8.42 -3.12 11.54
N PHE A 130 -7.14 -2.81 11.33
CA PHE A 130 -6.15 -3.83 11.02
C PHE A 130 -5.57 -4.41 12.30
N ARG A 131 -5.30 -5.71 12.30
CA ARG A 131 -4.60 -6.41 13.37
C ARG A 131 -3.11 -6.53 13.03
N GLY A 132 -2.27 -5.88 13.80
CA GLY A 132 -0.84 -5.73 13.52
C GLY A 132 -0.56 -4.62 12.53
N PHE A 133 0.70 -4.25 12.36
CA PHE A 133 1.12 -3.19 11.42
C PHE A 133 0.72 -3.56 9.98
N PRO A 134 -0.08 -2.72 9.30
CA PRO A 134 -0.73 -3.07 8.03
C PRO A 134 0.16 -2.84 6.79
N SER A 135 1.47 -2.94 6.96
CA SER A 135 2.44 -2.84 5.85
C SER A 135 2.40 -1.51 5.07
N TYR A 136 2.16 -0.37 5.74
CA TYR A 136 2.18 0.96 5.11
C TYR A 136 3.62 1.44 4.81
N TRP A 137 4.39 0.60 4.11
CA TRP A 137 5.79 0.90 3.79
C TRP A 137 5.94 2.06 2.81
N ASN A 138 4.92 2.38 2.01
CA ASN A 138 4.88 3.56 1.16
C ASN A 138 4.96 4.85 1.99
N VAL A 139 4.21 4.92 3.11
CA VAL A 139 4.26 6.05 4.05
C VAL A 139 5.59 6.07 4.79
N VAL A 140 6.07 4.91 5.24
CA VAL A 140 7.38 4.79 5.91
C VAL A 140 8.51 5.23 4.97
N ALA A 141 8.52 4.77 3.72
CA ALA A 141 9.50 5.15 2.71
C ALA A 141 9.49 6.67 2.45
N LEU A 142 8.29 7.28 2.40
CA LEU A 142 8.12 8.72 2.26
C LEU A 142 8.82 9.47 3.40
N TYR A 143 8.51 9.12 4.65
CA TYR A 143 9.13 9.76 5.80
C TYR A 143 10.65 9.53 5.87
N LEU A 144 11.11 8.32 5.62
CA LEU A 144 12.54 8.01 5.61
C LEU A 144 13.29 8.79 4.51
N HIS A 145 12.64 8.97 3.34
CA HIS A 145 13.23 9.74 2.24
C HIS A 145 13.35 11.23 2.56
N PHE A 146 12.35 11.83 3.20
CA PHE A 146 12.36 13.27 3.50
C PHE A 146 13.13 13.60 4.78
N LEU A 147 12.96 12.82 5.84
CA LEU A 147 13.59 13.10 7.14
C LEU A 147 15.07 12.71 7.19
N ARG A 148 15.51 11.78 6.33
CA ARG A 148 16.90 11.31 6.27
C ARG A 148 17.49 11.00 7.65
N PRO A 149 16.83 10.18 8.49
CA PRO A 149 17.38 9.86 9.81
C PRO A 149 18.70 9.10 9.68
N PRO A 150 19.51 9.02 10.76
CA PRO A 150 20.70 8.18 10.78
C PRO A 150 20.36 6.73 10.37
N PRO A 151 21.19 6.05 9.58
CA PRO A 151 20.88 4.72 9.03
C PRO A 151 20.50 3.67 10.07
N GLY A 152 21.09 3.73 11.29
CA GLY A 152 20.72 2.85 12.41
C GLY A 152 19.31 3.09 12.92
N VAL A 153 18.85 4.36 12.94
CA VAL A 153 17.47 4.72 13.30
C VAL A 153 16.51 4.25 12.23
N ALA A 154 16.82 4.47 10.95
CA ALA A 154 16.00 3.99 9.84
C ALA A 154 15.81 2.47 9.89
N LEU A 155 16.89 1.73 10.13
CA LEU A 155 16.85 0.28 10.28
C LEU A 155 16.00 -0.14 11.49
N ALA A 156 16.20 0.51 12.65
CA ALA A 156 15.41 0.22 13.85
C ALA A 156 13.90 0.44 13.63
N VAL A 157 13.51 1.50 12.91
CA VAL A 157 12.12 1.75 12.53
C VAL A 157 11.57 0.63 11.64
N LEU A 158 12.31 0.25 10.60
CA LEU A 158 11.89 -0.82 9.68
C LEU A 158 11.71 -2.15 10.39
N LEU A 159 12.68 -2.56 11.22
CA LEU A 159 12.61 -3.82 11.97
C LEU A 159 11.54 -3.78 13.06
N GLY A 160 11.40 -2.66 13.78
CA GLY A 160 10.38 -2.47 14.80
C GLY A 160 8.96 -2.59 14.23
N LEU A 161 8.67 -1.93 13.10
CA LEU A 161 7.39 -2.03 12.41
C LEU A 161 7.15 -3.46 11.85
N ALA A 162 8.19 -4.12 11.35
CA ALA A 162 8.08 -5.51 10.91
C ALA A 162 7.70 -6.45 12.08
N VAL A 163 8.27 -6.25 13.27
CA VAL A 163 7.86 -6.99 14.48
C VAL A 163 6.41 -6.68 14.86
N LEU A 164 6.00 -5.41 14.75
CA LEU A 164 4.62 -4.99 15.05
C LEU A 164 3.58 -5.62 14.12
N THR A 165 3.95 -6.17 12.97
CA THR A 165 3.05 -6.97 12.12
C THR A 165 2.55 -8.22 12.86
N PHE A 166 3.35 -8.81 13.74
CA PHE A 166 3.01 -10.02 14.51
C PHE A 166 2.34 -9.70 15.86
N VAL A 167 2.37 -8.43 16.28
CA VAL A 167 1.73 -7.99 17.53
C VAL A 167 0.26 -7.66 17.23
N PRO A 168 -0.74 -8.21 17.93
CA PRO A 168 -2.16 -7.99 17.64
C PRO A 168 -2.65 -6.61 18.11
N SER A 169 -1.89 -5.56 17.79
CA SER A 169 -2.26 -4.16 18.00
C SER A 169 -3.27 -3.70 16.93
N ARG A 170 -4.08 -2.70 17.25
CA ARG A 170 -5.11 -2.17 16.35
C ARG A 170 -4.59 -0.96 15.60
N TYR A 171 -4.66 -1.03 14.27
CA TYR A 171 -4.36 0.09 13.39
C TYR A 171 -5.62 0.51 12.64
N LEU A 172 -5.77 1.82 12.43
CA LEU A 172 -6.92 2.36 11.70
C LEU A 172 -6.97 1.83 10.26
N TYR A 173 -8.20 1.54 9.82
CA TYR A 173 -8.50 1.21 8.44
C TYR A 173 -9.27 2.38 7.80
N PRO A 174 -8.58 3.34 7.13
CA PRO A 174 -9.16 4.64 6.74
C PRO A 174 -10.35 4.55 5.78
N SER A 175 -10.43 3.51 4.95
CA SER A 175 -11.52 3.30 3.98
C SER A 175 -12.80 2.73 4.59
N GLN A 176 -12.84 2.45 5.91
CA GLN A 176 -14.07 2.04 6.59
C GLN A 176 -14.93 3.22 7.03
N PRO A 177 -16.27 3.11 7.02
CA PRO A 177 -17.14 4.15 7.51
C PRO A 177 -16.97 4.33 9.04
N GLY A 178 -16.86 5.60 9.48
CA GLY A 178 -16.73 5.94 10.90
C GLY A 178 -16.27 7.38 11.08
N THR A 179 -16.63 8.02 12.18
CA THR A 179 -16.26 9.42 12.45
C THR A 179 -14.74 9.57 12.56
N LEU A 180 -14.07 8.65 13.25
CA LEU A 180 -12.62 8.67 13.42
C LEU A 180 -11.91 8.51 12.06
N ASN A 181 -12.37 7.60 11.20
CA ASN A 181 -11.81 7.39 9.87
C ASN A 181 -12.00 8.61 8.96
N ARG A 182 -13.15 9.31 9.05
CA ARG A 182 -13.39 10.56 8.33
C ARG A 182 -12.45 11.67 8.76
N VAL A 183 -12.25 11.82 10.08
CA VAL A 183 -11.28 12.79 10.63
C VAL A 183 -9.86 12.45 10.17
N THR A 184 -9.46 11.19 10.26
CA THR A 184 -8.14 10.75 9.79
C THR A 184 -7.94 10.98 8.30
N ALA A 185 -8.95 10.69 7.48
CA ALA A 185 -8.91 10.94 6.03
C ALA A 185 -8.81 12.46 5.73
N ALA A 186 -9.56 13.30 6.45
CA ALA A 186 -9.47 14.75 6.31
C ALA A 186 -8.09 15.29 6.71
N LEU A 187 -7.52 14.81 7.82
CA LEU A 187 -6.16 15.17 8.25
C LEU A 187 -5.09 14.67 7.26
N ALA A 188 -5.25 13.48 6.69
CA ALA A 188 -4.35 12.97 5.66
C ALA A 188 -4.42 13.80 4.37
N ALA A 189 -5.62 14.22 3.95
CA ALA A 189 -5.79 15.11 2.81
C ALA A 189 -5.16 16.49 3.06
N LEU A 190 -5.34 17.05 4.27
CA LEU A 190 -4.71 18.32 4.66
C LEU A 190 -3.19 18.22 4.74
N TRP A 191 -2.66 17.08 5.17
CA TRP A 191 -1.21 16.83 5.22
C TRP A 191 -0.60 16.68 3.81
N ALA A 192 -1.36 16.15 2.85
CA ALA A 192 -0.91 15.95 1.47
C ALA A 192 -1.01 17.20 0.59
N ALA A 193 -1.75 18.25 1.02
CA ALA A 193 -1.91 19.53 0.35
C ALA A 193 -0.75 20.49 0.63
#